data_804fbd58e1a0cc1df5483b7826965449
#
_entry.id   804fbd58e1a0cc1df5483b7826965449
#
_cell.length_a   1.000
_cell.length_b   1.000
_cell.length_c   1.000
_cell.angle_alpha   90.00
_cell.angle_beta   90.00
_cell.angle_gamma   90.00
#
_symmetry.space_group_name_H-M   'P 1'
#
loop_
_entity.id
_entity.type
_entity.pdbx_description
1 polymer ?
#
loop_
_entity_poly.entity_id
_entity_poly.type
_entity_poly.pdbx_seq_one_letter_code
_entity_poly.pdbx_strand_id
1 'polypeptide(L)'
;MKKKELLIEAQKTGNIVKVKYTIGSQPNKAREIIPLKIENNKVLAKCLNSNAEKSFIINKLVVLTDQQYNDHPKWDPNSGFLTDYEEYVLMKEKRNRFFRYFSIVFVILALLFIYLFIKSKS
;
A
#
# COMPACT_ATOMS: atom_id res chain seq x y z
N MET A 1 18.40 18.38 -13.63
CA MET A 1 16.96 18.68 -13.38
C MET A 1 16.53 18.03 -12.09
N LYS A 2 15.85 18.75 -11.25
CA LYS A 2 15.34 18.20 -9.99
C LYS A 2 14.24 17.19 -10.27
N LYS A 3 14.15 16.17 -9.42
CA LYS A 3 13.17 15.08 -9.53
C LYS A 3 11.73 15.62 -9.66
N LYS A 4 11.34 16.56 -8.81
CA LYS A 4 9.99 17.14 -8.81
C LYS A 4 9.67 17.85 -10.12
N GLU A 5 10.63 18.59 -10.65
CA GLU A 5 10.47 19.30 -11.94
C GLU A 5 10.24 18.32 -13.09
N LEU A 6 10.98 17.22 -13.10
CA LEU A 6 10.84 16.17 -14.10
C LEU A 6 9.45 15.52 -14.02
N LEU A 7 8.95 15.27 -12.81
CA LEU A 7 7.62 14.72 -12.61
C LEU A 7 6.53 15.70 -13.06
N ILE A 8 6.70 16.99 -12.79
CA ILE A 8 5.76 18.04 -13.23
C ILE A 8 5.71 18.10 -14.75
N GLU A 9 6.87 18.06 -15.39
CA GLU A 9 6.93 18.08 -16.86
C GLU A 9 6.25 16.84 -17.45
N ALA A 10 6.50 15.67 -16.90
CA ALA A 10 5.88 14.43 -17.34
C ALA A 10 4.35 14.47 -17.14
N GLN A 11 3.88 15.09 -16.07
CA GLN A 11 2.45 15.28 -15.83
C GLN A 11 1.80 16.11 -16.93
N LYS A 12 2.45 17.20 -17.32
CA LYS A 12 1.94 18.10 -18.36
C LYS A 12 1.90 17.44 -19.74
N THR A 13 2.90 16.64 -20.06
CA THR A 13 3.05 16.02 -21.37
C THR A 13 2.44 14.63 -21.47
N GLY A 14 2.09 14.01 -20.34
CA GLY A 14 1.60 12.63 -20.30
C GLY A 14 2.69 11.59 -20.56
N ASN A 15 3.95 11.95 -20.38
CA ASN A 15 5.06 11.04 -20.62
C ASN A 15 5.23 10.02 -19.50
N ILE A 16 5.76 8.87 -19.87
CA ILE A 16 6.10 7.81 -18.93
C ILE A 16 7.42 8.15 -18.22
N VAL A 17 7.45 8.00 -16.89
CA VAL A 17 8.66 8.16 -16.10
C VAL A 17 9.04 6.79 -15.53
N LYS A 18 10.30 6.40 -15.71
CA LYS A 18 10.83 5.16 -15.16
C LYS A 18 11.44 5.44 -13.80
N VAL A 19 10.95 4.75 -12.77
CA VAL A 19 11.33 5.02 -11.39
C VAL A 19 11.52 3.71 -10.63
N LYS A 20 12.20 3.79 -9.49
CA LYS A 20 12.13 2.76 -8.45
C LYS A 20 11.61 3.40 -7.18
N TYR A 21 10.76 2.68 -6.47
CA TYR A 21 10.25 3.11 -5.17
C TYR A 21 11.03 2.37 -4.08
N THR A 22 11.60 3.12 -3.14
CA THR A 22 12.50 2.54 -2.14
C THR A 22 11.78 1.92 -0.97
N ILE A 23 10.48 2.15 -0.85
CA ILE A 23 9.63 1.59 0.21
C ILE A 23 8.47 0.81 -0.42
N GLY A 24 7.69 0.14 0.40
CA GLY A 24 6.54 -0.64 -0.05
C GLY A 24 6.79 -2.13 -0.06
N SER A 25 5.85 -2.90 -0.61
CA SER A 25 5.90 -4.36 -0.62
C SER A 25 6.99 -4.93 -1.51
N GLN A 26 7.37 -4.20 -2.56
CA GLN A 26 8.46 -4.57 -3.46
C GLN A 26 9.45 -3.42 -3.56
N PRO A 27 10.25 -3.16 -2.49
CA PRO A 27 11.16 -2.02 -2.49
C PRO A 27 12.27 -2.19 -3.54
N ASN A 28 12.70 -1.07 -4.11
CA ASN A 28 13.75 -0.99 -5.11
C ASN A 28 13.46 -1.72 -6.43
N LYS A 29 12.22 -2.11 -6.66
CA LYS A 29 11.80 -2.63 -7.97
C LYS A 29 11.47 -1.48 -8.90
N ALA A 30 11.89 -1.59 -10.16
CA ALA A 30 11.62 -0.58 -11.16
C ALA A 30 10.20 -0.67 -11.69
N ARG A 31 9.59 0.47 -11.96
CA ARG A 31 8.25 0.55 -12.53
C ARG A 31 8.14 1.77 -13.45
N GLU A 32 7.17 1.71 -14.34
CA GLU A 32 6.85 2.82 -15.22
C GLU A 32 5.58 3.49 -14.71
N ILE A 33 5.62 4.81 -14.56
CA ILE A 33 4.48 5.58 -14.06
C ILE A 33 4.19 6.77 -14.98
N ILE A 34 2.93 7.18 -15.01
CA ILE A 34 2.50 8.43 -15.65
C ILE A 34 1.97 9.33 -14.53
N PRO A 35 2.67 10.41 -14.19
CA PRO A 35 2.21 11.31 -13.15
C PRO A 35 0.88 11.96 -13.52
N LEU A 36 -0.08 11.95 -12.60
CA LEU A 36 -1.41 12.53 -12.80
C LEU A 36 -1.62 13.80 -11.99
N LYS A 37 -1.15 13.81 -10.74
CA LYS A 37 -1.31 14.94 -9.83
C LYS A 37 -0.13 14.99 -8.86
N ILE A 38 0.40 16.18 -8.64
CA ILE A 38 1.52 16.38 -7.73
C ILE A 38 1.07 17.36 -6.65
N GLU A 39 1.15 16.94 -5.37
CA GLU A 39 0.84 17.76 -4.22
C GLU A 39 1.96 17.63 -3.17
N ASN A 40 2.58 18.76 -2.82
CA ASN A 40 3.64 18.79 -1.82
C ASN A 40 4.74 17.75 -2.11
N ASN A 41 4.83 16.71 -1.28
CA ASN A 41 5.83 15.64 -1.40
C ASN A 41 5.22 14.33 -1.93
N LYS A 42 4.03 14.38 -2.52
CA LYS A 42 3.34 13.19 -3.03
C LYS A 42 3.00 13.36 -4.50
N VAL A 43 3.08 12.26 -5.24
CA VAL A 43 2.63 12.20 -6.62
C VAL A 43 1.61 11.06 -6.77
N LEU A 44 0.44 11.40 -7.31
CA LEU A 44 -0.53 10.42 -7.75
C LEU A 44 -0.19 10.07 -9.19
N ALA A 45 0.04 8.82 -9.47
CA ALA A 45 0.47 8.37 -10.79
C ALA A 45 -0.21 7.05 -11.16
N LYS A 46 -0.38 6.85 -12.48
CA LYS A 46 -0.80 5.56 -12.99
C LYS A 46 0.44 4.67 -13.13
N CYS A 47 0.45 3.55 -12.42
CA CYS A 47 1.51 2.55 -12.54
C CYS A 47 1.17 1.60 -13.67
N LEU A 48 1.99 1.58 -14.72
CA LEU A 48 1.72 0.73 -15.90
C LEU A 48 1.91 -0.76 -15.59
N ASN A 49 2.81 -1.09 -14.67
CA ASN A 49 3.07 -2.48 -14.30
C ASN A 49 1.87 -3.14 -13.61
N SER A 50 1.11 -2.36 -12.83
CA SER A 50 -0.09 -2.86 -12.14
C SER A 50 -1.39 -2.42 -12.81
N ASN A 51 -1.31 -1.52 -13.77
CA ASN A 51 -2.46 -0.89 -14.44
C ASN A 51 -3.42 -0.24 -13.43
N ALA A 52 -2.88 0.38 -12.39
CA ALA A 52 -3.64 1.02 -11.32
C ALA A 52 -3.04 2.36 -10.93
N GLU A 53 -3.87 3.25 -10.38
CA GLU A 53 -3.41 4.52 -9.83
C GLU A 53 -2.85 4.30 -8.44
N LYS A 54 -1.70 4.88 -8.16
CA LYS A 54 -1.02 4.77 -6.86
C LYS A 54 -0.41 6.11 -6.48
N SER A 55 -0.33 6.36 -5.18
CA SER A 55 0.36 7.53 -4.63
C SER A 55 1.76 7.15 -4.17
N PHE A 56 2.72 7.98 -4.49
CA PHE A 56 4.13 7.78 -4.12
C PHE A 56 4.65 8.99 -3.39
N ILE A 57 5.50 8.76 -2.41
CA ILE A 57 6.22 9.84 -1.72
C ILE A 57 7.41 10.21 -2.59
N ILE A 58 7.49 11.46 -3.04
CA ILE A 58 8.50 11.91 -4.01
C ILE A 58 9.92 11.68 -3.48
N ASN A 59 10.16 11.93 -2.19
CA ASN A 59 11.49 11.72 -1.58
C ASN A 59 11.93 10.26 -1.59
N LYS A 60 11.00 9.33 -1.72
CA LYS A 60 11.28 7.89 -1.76
C LYS A 60 11.34 7.32 -3.17
N LEU A 61 11.04 8.13 -4.18
CA LEU A 61 11.18 7.76 -5.58
C LEU A 61 12.57 8.10 -6.08
N VAL A 62 13.13 7.25 -6.92
CA VAL A 62 14.36 7.49 -7.65
C VAL A 62 14.06 7.39 -9.13
N VAL A 63 14.32 8.45 -9.88
CA VAL A 63 14.13 8.46 -11.34
C VAL A 63 15.28 7.69 -11.97
N LEU A 64 14.95 6.77 -12.86
CA LEU A 64 15.92 5.91 -13.55
C LEU A 64 16.08 6.36 -14.99
N THR A 65 17.32 6.23 -15.53
CA THR A 65 17.55 6.31 -16.96
C THR A 65 17.01 5.04 -17.63
N ASP A 66 16.89 5.06 -18.96
CA ASP A 66 16.42 3.89 -19.69
C ASP A 66 17.30 2.67 -19.45
N GLN A 67 18.62 2.88 -19.42
CA GLN A 67 19.56 1.78 -19.15
C GLN A 67 19.43 1.27 -17.72
N GLN A 68 19.33 2.16 -16.74
CA GLN A 68 19.12 1.78 -15.34
C GLN A 68 17.82 0.99 -15.17
N TYR A 69 16.77 1.41 -15.84
CA TYR A 69 15.49 0.70 -15.81
C TYR A 69 15.63 -0.72 -16.37
N ASN A 70 16.33 -0.87 -17.50
CA ASN A 70 16.52 -2.19 -18.11
C ASN A 70 17.32 -3.14 -17.22
N ASP A 71 18.26 -2.61 -16.44
CA ASP A 71 19.14 -3.38 -15.57
C ASP A 71 18.51 -3.70 -14.20
N HIS A 72 17.42 -3.02 -13.83
CA HIS A 72 16.77 -3.21 -12.54
C HIS A 72 15.72 -4.31 -12.59
N PRO A 73 15.53 -5.05 -11.49
CA PRO A 73 14.36 -5.92 -11.35
C PRO A 73 13.07 -5.09 -11.43
N LYS A 74 12.09 -5.60 -12.15
CA LYS A 74 10.82 -4.89 -12.36
C LYS A 74 9.82 -5.27 -11.28
N TRP A 75 8.99 -4.28 -10.89
CA TRP A 75 7.84 -4.56 -10.05
C TRP A 75 6.88 -5.48 -10.82
N ASP A 76 6.44 -6.57 -10.17
CA ASP A 76 5.63 -7.61 -10.81
C ASP A 76 4.42 -7.93 -9.94
N PRO A 77 3.21 -7.74 -10.45
CA PRO A 77 2.00 -8.07 -9.68
C PRO A 77 1.86 -9.57 -9.42
N ASN A 78 2.56 -10.41 -10.19
CA ASN A 78 2.49 -11.87 -10.07
C ASN A 78 3.67 -12.47 -9.30
N SER A 79 4.49 -11.65 -8.66
CA SER A 79 5.72 -12.10 -8.00
C SER A 79 5.48 -12.85 -6.67
N GLY A 80 4.24 -12.92 -6.22
CA GLY A 80 3.89 -13.53 -4.94
C GLY A 80 3.98 -12.58 -3.76
N PHE A 81 4.49 -11.37 -3.95
CA PHE A 81 4.45 -10.33 -2.93
C PHE A 81 3.14 -9.57 -3.01
N LEU A 82 2.56 -9.28 -1.84
CA LEU A 82 1.35 -8.49 -1.76
C LEU A 82 1.67 -7.02 -2.04
N THR A 83 0.73 -6.32 -2.70
CA THR A 83 0.84 -4.86 -2.79
C THR A 83 0.64 -4.26 -1.41
N ASP A 84 1.11 -3.02 -1.19
CA ASP A 84 0.93 -2.33 0.08
C ASP A 84 -0.54 -2.28 0.50
N TYR A 85 -1.42 -2.04 -0.46
CA TYR A 85 -2.85 -2.00 -0.19
C TYR A 85 -3.39 -3.38 0.20
N GLU A 86 -3.02 -4.42 -0.53
CA GLU A 86 -3.44 -5.80 -0.22
C GLU A 86 -2.94 -6.24 1.14
N GLU A 87 -1.70 -5.93 1.47
CA GLU A 87 -1.14 -6.23 2.79
C GLU A 87 -1.92 -5.50 3.89
N TYR A 88 -2.21 -4.22 3.68
CA TYR A 88 -3.01 -3.43 4.62
C TYR A 88 -4.41 -4.02 4.81
N VAL A 89 -5.07 -4.42 3.74
CA VAL A 89 -6.41 -5.03 3.80
C VAL A 89 -6.37 -6.35 4.57
N LEU A 90 -5.38 -7.20 4.33
CA LEU A 90 -5.23 -8.46 5.05
C LEU A 90 -4.99 -8.23 6.55
N MET A 91 -4.15 -7.28 6.91
CA MET A 91 -3.91 -6.92 8.31
C MET A 91 -5.18 -6.41 8.98
N LYS A 92 -5.94 -5.58 8.27
CA LYS A 92 -7.21 -5.04 8.76
C LYS A 92 -8.24 -6.15 8.97
N GLU A 93 -8.33 -7.10 8.05
CA GLU A 93 -9.24 -8.25 8.20
C GLU A 93 -8.86 -9.12 9.39
N LYS A 94 -7.59 -9.42 9.57
CA LYS A 94 -7.11 -10.20 10.72
C LYS A 94 -7.43 -9.50 12.04
N ARG A 95 -7.22 -8.18 12.11
CA ARG A 95 -7.54 -7.39 13.29
C ARG A 95 -9.03 -7.38 13.59
N ASN A 96 -9.87 -7.17 12.57
CA ASN A 96 -11.33 -7.18 12.72
C ASN A 96 -11.83 -8.55 13.16
N ARG A 97 -11.27 -9.62 12.62
CA ARG A 97 -11.60 -10.98 13.00
C ARG A 97 -11.26 -11.24 14.46
N PHE A 98 -10.10 -10.81 14.92
CA PHE A 98 -9.68 -10.91 16.31
C PHE A 98 -10.65 -10.21 17.26
N PHE A 99 -11.01 -8.95 16.96
CA PHE A 99 -11.96 -8.20 17.76
C PHE A 99 -13.35 -8.84 17.79
N ARG A 100 -13.78 -9.42 16.69
CA ARG A 100 -15.05 -10.11 16.61
C ARG A 100 -15.10 -11.32 17.54
N TYR A 101 -14.06 -12.15 17.55
CA TYR A 101 -13.97 -13.28 18.47
C TYR A 101 -13.88 -12.83 19.92
N PHE A 102 -13.12 -11.80 20.18
CA PHE A 102 -12.99 -11.24 21.53
C PHE A 102 -14.34 -10.78 22.08
N SER A 103 -15.13 -10.09 21.27
CA SER A 103 -16.46 -9.64 21.66
C SER A 103 -17.40 -10.79 21.99
N ILE A 104 -17.39 -11.84 21.19
CA ILE A 104 -18.20 -13.05 21.41
C ILE A 104 -17.81 -13.73 22.73
N VAL A 105 -16.53 -13.92 22.97
CA VAL A 105 -16.03 -14.53 24.21
C VAL A 105 -16.43 -13.69 25.43
N PHE A 106 -16.30 -12.38 25.34
CA PHE A 106 -16.68 -11.46 26.42
C PHE A 106 -18.17 -11.57 26.77
N VAL A 107 -19.02 -11.64 25.76
CA VAL A 107 -20.49 -11.78 25.96
C VAL A 107 -20.79 -13.13 26.65
N ILE A 108 -20.16 -14.21 26.23
CA ILE A 108 -20.36 -15.53 26.83
C ILE A 108 -19.93 -15.52 28.31
N LEU A 109 -18.78 -14.92 28.63
CA LEU A 109 -18.32 -14.81 30.01
C LEU A 109 -19.26 -13.96 30.86
N ALA A 110 -19.80 -12.89 30.33
CA ALA A 110 -20.77 -12.04 31.03
C ALA A 110 -22.05 -12.79 31.34
N LEU A 111 -22.56 -13.58 30.39
CA LEU A 111 -23.75 -14.41 30.59
C LEU A 111 -23.51 -15.51 31.64
N LEU A 112 -22.36 -16.15 31.61
CA LEU A 112 -21.98 -17.14 32.63
C LEU A 112 -21.92 -16.51 34.01
N PHE A 113 -21.34 -15.34 34.12
CA PHE A 113 -21.24 -14.61 35.39
C PHE A 113 -22.63 -14.29 35.96
N ILE A 114 -23.52 -13.81 35.12
CA ILE A 114 -24.92 -13.50 35.51
C ILE A 114 -25.64 -14.78 35.94
N TYR A 115 -25.45 -15.87 35.20
CA TYR A 115 -26.06 -17.17 35.55
C TYR A 115 -25.61 -17.66 36.92
N LEU A 116 -24.31 -17.65 37.21
CA LEU A 116 -23.74 -18.05 38.48
C LEU A 116 -24.20 -17.16 39.64
N PHE A 117 -24.32 -15.85 39.37
CA PHE A 117 -24.83 -14.88 40.35
C PHE A 117 -26.27 -15.19 40.75
N ILE A 118 -27.15 -15.43 39.75
CA ILE A 118 -28.55 -15.80 40.00
C ILE A 118 -28.63 -17.13 40.72
N LYS A 119 -27.85 -18.12 40.33
CA LYS A 119 -27.86 -19.44 40.96
C LYS A 119 -27.40 -19.39 42.42
N SER A 120 -26.44 -18.51 42.75
CA SER A 120 -25.94 -18.41 44.13
C SER A 120 -26.95 -17.77 45.08
N LYS A 121 -27.94 -16.98 44.56
CA LYS A 121 -29.01 -16.36 45.35
C LYS A 121 -30.19 -17.26 45.57
N SER A 122 -30.36 -18.27 44.79
CA SER A 122 -31.44 -19.25 44.96
C SER A 122 -30.96 -20.43 45.82
#